data_b0841d2f8a17cbe9b6e3e158d7884a8d
#
_entry.id   b0841d2f8a17cbe9b6e3e158d7884a8d
#
_cell.length_a   1.000
_cell.length_b   1.000
_cell.length_c   1.000
_cell.angle_alpha   90.00
_cell.angle_beta   90.00
_cell.angle_gamma   90.00
#
_symmetry.space_group_name_H-M   'P 1'
#
loop_
_entity.id
_entity.type
_entity.pdbx_description
1 polymer ?
#
loop_
_entity_poly.entity_id
_entity_poly.type
_entity_poly.pdbx_seq_one_letter_code
_entity_poly.pdbx_strand_id
1 'polypeptide(L)'
;RQGAGHVRPNLATDPGLVFDAGWNDWLGFLCGTQLPTSFCTGAGIPVIDPSNFNGASIAIGDMAGVQAVTRKVTNVGNAAETYTASSTGLAGITVELPSSFTVAKGASYAFPVTFTNASAALNSYVGGQFILTGNGGHTVRIPVVIRPVAMAAPTSVSGTGGTITYPIKFGYNGLFTAAARGLVAAVPTPGSVADDPTDGACSLTAPNAQLIPVAIPVGITYARFSLFDADVNPGTDIDLCVYSGATQVGSSGSGTSAEEVN
;
A
#
# COMPACT_ATOMS: atom_id res chain seq x y z
N ARG A 1 -4.93 -17.03 6.91
CA ARG A 1 -4.11 -15.80 7.03
C ARG A 1 -3.62 -15.71 8.48
N GLN A 2 -2.34 -16.01 8.71
CA GLN A 2 -1.79 -16.18 10.07
C GLN A 2 -0.70 -15.13 10.39
N GLY A 3 -0.57 -14.09 9.56
CA GLY A 3 0.42 -13.03 9.72
C GLY A 3 1.84 -13.56 9.82
N ALA A 4 2.60 -13.04 10.78
CA ALA A 4 3.99 -13.44 11.04
C ALA A 4 4.14 -14.71 11.89
N GLY A 5 3.03 -15.34 12.30
CA GLY A 5 3.01 -16.53 13.12
C GLY A 5 2.61 -16.27 14.59
N HIS A 6 2.82 -17.25 15.44
CA HIS A 6 2.43 -17.21 16.85
C HIS A 6 3.42 -16.41 17.68
N VAL A 7 2.93 -15.56 18.58
CA VAL A 7 3.77 -14.80 19.53
C VAL A 7 4.49 -15.75 20.49
N ARG A 8 5.78 -15.48 20.72
CA ARG A 8 6.65 -16.24 21.64
C ARG A 8 7.26 -15.32 22.70
N PRO A 9 6.53 -14.95 23.75
CA PRO A 9 6.99 -13.95 24.73
C PRO A 9 8.27 -14.34 25.46
N ASN A 10 8.49 -15.64 25.66
CA ASN A 10 9.70 -16.18 26.29
C ASN A 10 10.99 -15.89 25.50
N LEU A 11 10.91 -15.67 24.19
CA LEU A 11 12.06 -15.29 23.37
C LEU A 11 12.25 -13.77 23.29
N ALA A 12 11.25 -12.99 23.70
CA ALA A 12 11.32 -11.53 23.69
C ALA A 12 12.18 -10.95 24.82
N THR A 13 12.53 -11.74 25.83
CA THR A 13 13.42 -11.33 26.93
C THR A 13 14.89 -11.31 26.53
N ASP A 14 15.27 -12.07 25.50
CA ASP A 14 16.62 -12.12 24.95
C ASP A 14 16.54 -12.31 23.42
N PRO A 15 16.17 -11.25 22.67
CA PRO A 15 15.90 -11.35 21.24
C PRO A 15 17.17 -11.30 20.38
N GLY A 16 18.32 -10.95 20.94
CA GLY A 16 19.57 -10.71 20.22
C GLY A 16 19.54 -9.44 19.37
N LEU A 17 18.65 -9.36 18.40
CA LEU A 17 18.47 -8.19 17.53
C LEU A 17 17.07 -7.58 17.70
N VAL A 18 17.00 -6.26 17.60
CA VAL A 18 15.74 -5.51 17.51
C VAL A 18 15.71 -4.65 16.26
N PHE A 19 14.51 -4.40 15.75
CA PHE A 19 14.23 -3.43 14.69
C PHE A 19 13.74 -2.15 15.35
N ASP A 20 14.51 -1.10 15.21
CA ASP A 20 14.21 0.20 15.82
C ASP A 20 13.50 1.09 14.79
N ALA A 21 12.26 1.46 15.08
CA ALA A 21 11.46 2.37 14.29
C ALA A 21 10.85 3.43 15.20
N GLY A 22 11.37 4.63 15.11
CA GLY A 22 10.92 5.78 15.91
C GLY A 22 9.72 6.51 15.29
N TRP A 23 9.30 7.58 15.95
CA TRP A 23 8.17 8.40 15.50
C TRP A 23 8.31 8.90 14.06
N ASN A 24 9.50 9.35 13.67
CA ASN A 24 9.75 9.87 12.32
C ASN A 24 9.67 8.77 11.24
N ASP A 25 10.04 7.52 11.58
CA ASP A 25 9.90 6.38 10.66
C ASP A 25 8.43 6.07 10.42
N TRP A 26 7.61 6.11 11.48
CA TRP A 26 6.16 5.94 11.37
C TRP A 26 5.50 7.07 10.58
N LEU A 27 5.90 8.32 10.79
CA LEU A 27 5.40 9.44 9.98
C LEU A 27 5.80 9.30 8.52
N GLY A 28 7.05 8.91 8.23
CA GLY A 28 7.49 8.62 6.87
C GLY A 28 6.70 7.51 6.21
N PHE A 29 6.37 6.44 6.95
CA PHE A 29 5.50 5.37 6.49
C PHE A 29 4.07 5.85 6.18
N LEU A 30 3.48 6.65 7.06
CA LEU A 30 2.16 7.26 6.83
C LEU A 30 2.16 8.17 5.61
N CYS A 31 3.24 8.93 5.41
CA CYS A 31 3.43 9.76 4.21
C CYS A 31 3.55 8.92 2.92
N GLY A 32 4.03 7.69 3.02
CA GLY A 32 4.09 6.75 1.90
C GLY A 32 2.79 5.99 1.63
N THR A 33 1.79 6.07 2.53
CA THR A 33 0.59 5.23 2.44
C THR A 33 -0.73 5.96 2.53
N GLN A 34 -0.85 6.99 3.36
CA GLN A 34 -2.14 7.55 3.75
C GLN A 34 -2.20 9.08 3.71
N LEU A 35 -1.09 9.76 4.07
CA LEU A 35 -1.09 11.21 4.18
C LEU A 35 -0.86 11.88 2.81
N PRO A 36 -1.51 13.02 2.54
CA PRO A 36 -1.26 13.79 1.32
C PRO A 36 0.21 14.24 1.23
N THR A 37 0.80 14.15 0.05
CA THR A 37 2.19 14.58 -0.20
C THR A 37 2.42 16.04 0.18
N SER A 38 1.43 16.91 -0.02
CA SER A 38 1.49 18.34 0.36
C SER A 38 1.68 18.54 1.86
N PHE A 39 0.98 17.75 2.68
CA PHE A 39 1.16 17.76 4.13
C PHE A 39 2.57 17.33 4.51
N CYS A 40 3.03 16.21 3.97
CA CYS A 40 4.35 15.65 4.28
C CYS A 40 5.48 16.61 3.89
N THR A 41 5.40 17.20 2.69
CA THR A 41 6.37 18.19 2.22
C THR A 41 6.36 19.44 3.10
N GLY A 42 5.18 19.95 3.44
CA GLY A 42 5.02 21.12 4.31
C GLY A 42 5.55 20.91 5.73
N ALA A 43 5.44 19.68 6.24
CA ALA A 43 5.97 19.29 7.55
C ALA A 43 7.44 18.85 7.53
N GLY A 44 8.09 18.81 6.36
CA GLY A 44 9.48 18.36 6.23
C GLY A 44 9.65 16.85 6.50
N ILE A 45 8.59 16.05 6.34
CA ILE A 45 8.61 14.62 6.58
C ILE A 45 8.97 13.90 5.28
N PRO A 46 10.03 13.06 5.27
CA PRO A 46 10.39 12.29 4.09
C PRO A 46 9.31 11.25 3.78
N VAL A 47 8.89 11.17 2.52
CA VAL A 47 8.04 10.09 2.03
C VAL A 47 8.93 8.86 1.81
N ILE A 48 8.68 7.78 2.54
CA ILE A 48 9.40 6.52 2.35
C ILE A 48 8.53 5.53 1.58
N ASP A 49 9.18 4.67 0.77
CA ASP A 49 8.52 3.49 0.25
C ASP A 49 8.07 2.62 1.46
N PRO A 50 6.78 2.26 1.58
CA PRO A 50 6.28 1.51 2.73
C PRO A 50 7.03 0.20 2.98
N SER A 51 7.55 -0.45 1.93
CA SER A 51 8.36 -1.66 2.07
C SER A 51 9.70 -1.42 2.77
N ASN A 52 10.19 -0.18 2.80
CA ASN A 52 11.41 0.24 3.50
C ASN A 52 11.19 0.60 4.97
N PHE A 53 9.95 0.58 5.46
CA PHE A 53 9.72 0.75 6.90
C PHE A 53 10.50 -0.30 7.70
N ASN A 54 11.25 0.15 8.72
CA ASN A 54 12.16 -0.72 9.48
C ASN A 54 11.42 -1.63 10.49
N GLY A 55 10.44 -2.39 10.01
CA GLY A 55 9.73 -3.40 10.80
C GLY A 55 10.39 -4.77 10.72
N ALA A 56 10.02 -5.64 11.64
CA ALA A 56 10.47 -7.04 11.69
C ALA A 56 9.77 -7.93 10.64
N SER A 57 9.30 -7.35 9.56
CA SER A 57 8.68 -8.04 8.43
C SER A 57 8.88 -7.23 7.14
N ILE A 58 8.67 -7.85 5.98
CA ILE A 58 8.71 -7.17 4.69
C ILE A 58 7.41 -7.49 3.93
N ALA A 59 6.73 -6.45 3.48
CA ALA A 59 5.56 -6.57 2.61
C ALA A 59 5.76 -5.68 1.37
N ILE A 60 5.62 -6.28 0.19
CA ILE A 60 5.71 -5.59 -1.09
C ILE A 60 4.43 -5.89 -1.88
N GLY A 61 3.58 -4.87 -2.01
CA GLY A 61 2.26 -5.01 -2.65
C GLY A 61 2.32 -5.05 -4.18
N ASP A 62 3.28 -4.34 -4.78
CA ASP A 62 3.43 -4.21 -6.24
C ASP A 62 4.90 -4.24 -6.65
N MET A 63 5.47 -5.44 -6.64
CA MET A 63 6.85 -5.64 -7.10
C MET A 63 6.92 -5.76 -8.62
N ALA A 64 7.31 -4.70 -9.29
CA ALA A 64 7.55 -4.71 -10.73
C ALA A 64 8.97 -5.19 -11.02
N GLY A 65 9.12 -6.49 -11.19
CA GLY A 65 10.38 -7.18 -11.52
C GLY A 65 11.36 -7.28 -10.37
N VAL A 66 11.95 -6.17 -9.97
CA VAL A 66 12.98 -6.11 -8.92
C VAL A 66 12.66 -5.02 -7.91
N GLN A 67 12.87 -5.32 -6.63
CA GLN A 67 12.81 -4.30 -5.57
C GLN A 67 13.84 -4.59 -4.49
N ALA A 68 14.58 -3.56 -4.11
CA ALA A 68 15.47 -3.59 -2.96
C ALA A 68 14.82 -2.89 -1.78
N VAL A 69 14.96 -3.47 -0.60
CA VAL A 69 14.56 -2.89 0.69
C VAL A 69 15.73 -2.92 1.64
N THR A 70 15.80 -1.98 2.56
CA THR A 70 16.82 -1.95 3.61
C THR A 70 16.19 -2.32 4.94
N ARG A 71 16.92 -3.09 5.74
CA ARG A 71 16.60 -3.32 7.15
C ARG A 71 17.79 -2.92 8.00
N LYS A 72 17.50 -2.31 9.14
CA LYS A 72 18.47 -1.93 10.16
C LYS A 72 18.14 -2.69 11.44
N VAL A 73 19.12 -3.39 11.96
CA VAL A 73 19.01 -4.14 13.22
C VAL A 73 19.98 -3.58 14.25
N THR A 74 19.61 -3.66 15.52
CA THR A 74 20.46 -3.25 16.64
C THR A 74 20.68 -4.45 17.55
N ASN A 75 21.93 -4.74 17.89
CA ASN A 75 22.28 -5.80 18.81
C ASN A 75 22.04 -5.36 20.25
N VAL A 76 21.06 -5.94 20.91
CA VAL A 76 20.72 -5.69 22.32
C VAL A 76 21.27 -6.78 23.24
N GLY A 77 21.99 -7.75 22.70
CA GLY A 77 22.68 -8.80 23.46
C GLY A 77 23.88 -8.28 24.24
N ASN A 78 24.50 -9.16 24.99
CA ASN A 78 25.61 -8.83 25.90
C ASN A 78 27.00 -8.84 25.24
N ALA A 79 27.11 -9.35 24.01
CA ALA A 79 28.37 -9.48 23.26
C ALA A 79 28.13 -9.17 21.76
N ALA A 80 29.24 -9.03 21.02
CA ALA A 80 29.17 -9.04 19.57
C ALA A 80 28.71 -10.38 19.06
N GLU A 81 27.85 -10.41 18.04
CA GLU A 81 27.34 -11.64 17.46
C GLU A 81 27.40 -11.60 15.94
N THR A 82 27.77 -12.73 15.34
CA THR A 82 27.83 -12.91 13.89
C THR A 82 26.61 -13.70 13.46
N TYR A 83 25.83 -13.12 12.56
CA TYR A 83 24.61 -13.70 12.01
C TYR A 83 24.86 -14.24 10.61
N THR A 84 24.42 -15.46 10.36
CA THR A 84 24.35 -16.07 9.03
C THR A 84 22.91 -15.95 8.53
N ALA A 85 22.73 -15.50 7.31
CA ALA A 85 21.40 -15.27 6.73
C ALA A 85 21.02 -16.38 5.75
N SER A 86 19.76 -16.81 5.80
CA SER A 86 19.16 -17.76 4.88
C SER A 86 17.73 -17.36 4.56
N SER A 87 17.18 -17.85 3.44
CA SER A 87 15.79 -17.61 3.05
C SER A 87 15.06 -18.93 2.80
N THR A 88 13.76 -18.95 3.10
CA THR A 88 12.89 -20.11 2.83
C THR A 88 11.52 -19.64 2.36
N GLY A 89 10.84 -20.48 1.58
CA GLY A 89 9.61 -20.06 0.87
C GLY A 89 9.95 -19.19 -0.33
N LEU A 90 9.12 -18.19 -0.61
CA LEU A 90 9.31 -17.23 -1.72
C LEU A 90 9.47 -17.92 -3.08
N ALA A 91 8.60 -18.89 -3.37
CA ALA A 91 8.64 -19.65 -4.60
C ALA A 91 8.63 -18.73 -5.84
N GLY A 92 9.63 -18.88 -6.72
CA GLY A 92 9.78 -18.07 -7.92
C GLY A 92 10.35 -16.65 -7.69
N ILE A 93 10.74 -16.30 -6.47
CA ILE A 93 11.44 -15.07 -6.13
C ILE A 93 12.89 -15.38 -5.77
N THR A 94 13.84 -14.74 -6.44
CA THR A 94 15.24 -14.75 -6.03
C THR A 94 15.46 -13.70 -4.96
N VAL A 95 16.20 -14.06 -3.90
CA VAL A 95 16.51 -13.19 -2.78
C VAL A 95 18.01 -13.04 -2.67
N GLU A 96 18.48 -11.80 -2.74
CA GLU A 96 19.88 -11.45 -2.50
C GLU A 96 19.97 -10.72 -1.15
N LEU A 97 20.76 -11.27 -0.24
CA LEU A 97 21.04 -10.72 1.08
C LEU A 97 22.49 -11.04 1.47
N PRO A 98 23.09 -10.29 2.40
CA PRO A 98 24.43 -10.61 2.90
C PRO A 98 24.46 -12.01 3.49
N SER A 99 25.43 -12.84 3.10
CA SER A 99 25.55 -14.22 3.60
C SER A 99 25.80 -14.27 5.12
N SER A 100 26.57 -13.28 5.62
CA SER A 100 26.80 -13.09 7.05
C SER A 100 27.23 -11.66 7.37
N PHE A 101 27.00 -11.24 8.61
CA PHE A 101 27.46 -9.95 9.14
C PHE A 101 27.59 -10.04 10.67
N THR A 102 28.49 -9.20 11.22
CA THR A 102 28.72 -9.12 12.66
C THR A 102 28.20 -7.81 13.19
N VAL A 103 27.45 -7.86 14.30
CA VAL A 103 26.95 -6.65 14.98
C VAL A 103 27.56 -6.61 16.38
N ALA A 104 28.32 -5.57 16.68
CA ALA A 104 28.90 -5.38 18.01
C ALA A 104 27.79 -5.09 19.03
N LYS A 105 28.04 -5.37 20.32
CA LYS A 105 27.12 -5.05 21.41
C LYS A 105 26.69 -3.57 21.35
N GLY A 106 25.39 -3.31 21.35
CA GLY A 106 24.79 -1.99 21.32
C GLY A 106 24.92 -1.26 19.96
N ALA A 107 25.57 -1.88 18.96
CA ALA A 107 25.70 -1.30 17.63
C ALA A 107 24.51 -1.67 16.73
N SER A 108 24.32 -0.88 15.67
CA SER A 108 23.36 -1.15 14.62
C SER A 108 24.06 -1.51 13.32
N TYR A 109 23.39 -2.32 12.51
CA TYR A 109 23.84 -2.71 11.17
C TYR A 109 22.67 -2.63 10.19
N ALA A 110 22.90 -1.93 9.08
CA ALA A 110 21.92 -1.84 8.00
C ALA A 110 22.35 -2.73 6.84
N PHE A 111 21.41 -3.49 6.29
CA PHE A 111 21.68 -4.37 5.15
C PHE A 111 20.56 -4.28 4.11
N PRO A 112 20.93 -4.32 2.82
CA PRO A 112 19.98 -4.41 1.73
C PRO A 112 19.49 -5.86 1.58
N VAL A 113 18.24 -5.99 1.14
CA VAL A 113 17.65 -7.25 0.66
C VAL A 113 17.04 -6.95 -0.70
N THR A 114 17.50 -7.61 -1.76
CA THR A 114 16.96 -7.45 -3.10
C THR A 114 16.11 -8.66 -3.46
N PHE A 115 14.90 -8.40 -3.91
CA PHE A 115 13.96 -9.39 -4.42
C PHE A 115 13.82 -9.25 -5.92
N THR A 116 13.95 -10.36 -6.64
CA THR A 116 13.77 -10.41 -8.11
C THR A 116 12.71 -11.46 -8.44
N ASN A 117 11.71 -11.08 -9.22
CA ASN A 117 10.77 -12.06 -9.75
C ASN A 117 11.43 -12.87 -10.86
N ALA A 118 11.72 -14.14 -10.60
CA ALA A 118 12.24 -15.07 -11.58
C ALA A 118 11.13 -15.85 -12.30
N SER A 119 10.11 -16.30 -11.57
CA SER A 119 9.04 -17.13 -12.14
C SER A 119 7.76 -17.16 -11.28
N ALA A 120 7.66 -16.32 -10.27
CA ALA A 120 6.45 -16.26 -9.47
C ALA A 120 5.27 -15.68 -10.27
N ALA A 121 4.09 -16.23 -10.05
CA ALA A 121 2.88 -15.79 -10.74
C ALA A 121 2.56 -14.32 -10.45
N LEU A 122 2.26 -13.57 -11.50
CA LEU A 122 1.86 -12.17 -11.37
C LEU A 122 0.50 -12.05 -10.68
N ASN A 123 0.30 -10.96 -9.96
CA ASN A 123 -0.91 -10.62 -9.23
C ASN A 123 -1.30 -11.62 -8.12
N SER A 124 -0.37 -12.48 -7.71
CA SER A 124 -0.54 -13.44 -6.64
C SER A 124 0.49 -13.22 -5.54
N TYR A 125 0.06 -13.32 -4.27
CA TYR A 125 0.97 -13.19 -3.15
C TYR A 125 1.83 -14.43 -2.97
N VAL A 126 3.13 -14.23 -2.85
CA VAL A 126 4.12 -15.25 -2.48
C VAL A 126 4.63 -14.94 -1.09
N GLY A 127 4.60 -15.92 -0.21
CA GLY A 127 5.04 -15.80 1.18
C GLY A 127 6.31 -16.60 1.45
N GLY A 128 7.09 -16.12 2.40
CA GLY A 128 8.29 -16.78 2.88
C GLY A 128 8.88 -16.04 4.07
N GLN A 129 10.11 -16.31 4.36
CA GLN A 129 10.86 -15.64 5.42
C GLN A 129 12.35 -15.68 5.12
N PHE A 130 13.10 -14.76 5.69
CA PHE A 130 14.51 -15.00 5.91
C PHE A 130 14.81 -15.12 7.40
N ILE A 131 15.90 -15.82 7.70
CA ILE A 131 16.28 -16.23 9.04
C ILE A 131 17.72 -15.78 9.24
N LEU A 132 17.95 -15.05 10.33
CA LEU A 132 19.28 -14.69 10.79
C LEU A 132 19.61 -15.61 11.96
N THR A 133 20.62 -16.46 11.79
CA THR A 133 21.08 -17.39 12.83
C THR A 133 22.39 -16.87 13.40
N GLY A 134 22.36 -16.49 14.66
CA GLY A 134 23.49 -15.96 15.39
C GLY A 134 24.36 -17.07 15.99
N ASN A 135 25.68 -16.86 15.99
CA ASN A 135 26.64 -17.79 16.64
C ASN A 135 26.56 -17.75 18.18
N GLY A 136 25.86 -16.78 18.75
CA GLY A 136 25.52 -16.68 20.18
C GLY A 136 24.25 -17.43 20.57
N GLY A 137 23.55 -18.04 19.61
CA GLY A 137 22.34 -18.83 19.85
C GLY A 137 21.03 -18.13 19.51
N HIS A 138 21.06 -16.85 19.13
CA HIS A 138 19.85 -16.14 18.75
C HIS A 138 19.39 -16.51 17.32
N THR A 139 18.08 -16.53 17.13
CA THR A 139 17.47 -16.74 15.82
C THR A 139 16.39 -15.69 15.57
N VAL A 140 16.60 -14.85 14.57
CA VAL A 140 15.68 -13.80 14.18
C VAL A 140 14.99 -14.20 12.89
N ARG A 141 13.66 -14.20 12.88
CA ARG A 141 12.83 -14.52 11.72
C ARG A 141 12.16 -13.27 11.20
N ILE A 142 12.27 -13.04 9.91
CA ILE A 142 11.70 -11.88 9.24
C ILE A 142 10.74 -12.41 8.16
N PRO A 143 9.43 -12.41 8.42
CA PRO A 143 8.44 -12.82 7.44
C PRO A 143 8.43 -11.88 6.24
N VAL A 144 8.24 -12.47 5.06
CA VAL A 144 8.21 -11.74 3.79
C VAL A 144 6.96 -12.13 3.02
N VAL A 145 6.26 -11.13 2.47
CA VAL A 145 5.15 -11.34 1.54
C VAL A 145 5.31 -10.39 0.36
N ILE A 146 5.22 -10.92 -0.85
CA ILE A 146 5.45 -10.17 -2.09
C ILE A 146 4.34 -10.48 -3.08
N ARG A 147 3.82 -9.45 -3.74
CA ARG A 147 2.95 -9.61 -4.91
C ARG A 147 3.68 -9.09 -6.15
N PRO A 148 4.18 -9.96 -7.02
CA PRO A 148 4.75 -9.56 -8.30
C PRO A 148 3.68 -9.01 -9.22
N VAL A 149 4.01 -7.94 -9.96
CA VAL A 149 3.13 -7.33 -10.95
C VAL A 149 3.86 -7.11 -12.26
N ALA A 150 3.14 -7.12 -13.37
CA ALA A 150 3.71 -6.79 -14.67
C ALA A 150 4.09 -5.31 -14.75
N MET A 151 3.30 -4.46 -14.11
CA MET A 151 3.49 -3.02 -14.12
C MET A 151 3.02 -2.44 -12.78
N ALA A 152 3.81 -1.56 -12.20
CA ALA A 152 3.42 -0.73 -11.05
C ALA A 152 3.29 0.72 -11.51
N ALA A 153 2.10 1.29 -11.32
CA ALA A 153 1.75 2.66 -11.64
C ALA A 153 0.81 3.21 -10.55
N PRO A 154 0.70 4.53 -10.39
CA PRO A 154 -0.34 5.11 -9.56
C PRO A 154 -1.73 4.65 -10.02
N THR A 155 -2.61 4.36 -9.08
CA THR A 155 -4.01 3.99 -9.38
C THR A 155 -4.80 5.13 -9.99
N SER A 156 -4.46 6.36 -9.61
CA SER A 156 -5.04 7.59 -10.16
C SER A 156 -4.01 8.70 -10.17
N VAL A 157 -4.17 9.63 -11.09
CA VAL A 157 -3.43 10.88 -11.14
C VAL A 157 -4.42 12.00 -11.47
N SER A 158 -4.23 13.17 -10.89
CA SER A 158 -5.07 14.33 -11.11
C SER A 158 -4.22 15.55 -11.49
N GLY A 159 -4.84 16.50 -12.18
CA GLY A 159 -4.19 17.75 -12.58
C GLY A 159 -5.22 18.77 -13.08
N THR A 160 -4.81 20.02 -13.15
CA THR A 160 -5.67 21.16 -13.55
C THR A 160 -5.65 21.44 -15.06
N GLY A 161 -5.15 20.49 -15.85
CA GLY A 161 -4.97 20.59 -17.30
C GLY A 161 -3.51 20.56 -17.73
N GLY A 162 -3.26 20.48 -19.05
CA GLY A 162 -1.92 20.34 -19.61
C GLY A 162 -1.34 18.93 -19.52
N THR A 163 -0.05 18.82 -19.26
CA THR A 163 0.66 17.55 -19.18
C THR A 163 0.73 17.04 -17.74
N ILE A 164 0.37 15.77 -17.55
CA ILE A 164 0.54 15.05 -16.28
C ILE A 164 1.65 14.03 -16.48
N THR A 165 2.64 14.04 -15.58
CA THR A 165 3.74 13.07 -15.58
C THR A 165 3.69 12.24 -14.31
N TYR A 166 3.78 10.93 -14.44
CA TYR A 166 3.79 10.00 -13.31
C TYR A 166 4.76 8.84 -13.56
N PRO A 167 5.34 8.25 -12.51
CA PRO A 167 6.27 7.14 -12.64
C PRO A 167 5.54 5.84 -12.96
N ILE A 168 6.11 5.04 -13.85
CA ILE A 168 5.70 3.67 -14.13
C ILE A 168 6.93 2.77 -14.01
N LYS A 169 6.80 1.63 -13.32
CA LYS A 169 7.81 0.59 -13.28
C LYS A 169 7.30 -0.65 -14.02
N PHE A 170 8.12 -1.19 -14.92
CA PHE A 170 7.82 -2.44 -15.63
C PHE A 170 8.52 -3.62 -14.96
N GLY A 171 7.77 -4.71 -14.76
CA GLY A 171 8.26 -5.96 -14.21
C GLY A 171 8.61 -7.01 -15.27
N TYR A 172 8.71 -6.62 -16.54
CA TYR A 172 9.01 -7.49 -17.66
C TYR A 172 9.80 -6.77 -18.76
N ASN A 173 10.45 -7.53 -19.61
CA ASN A 173 11.01 -7.03 -20.86
C ASN A 173 10.06 -7.41 -22.00
N GLY A 174 9.64 -6.43 -22.81
CA GLY A 174 8.72 -6.69 -23.91
C GLY A 174 8.07 -5.42 -24.44
N LEU A 175 7.16 -5.61 -25.39
CA LEU A 175 6.38 -4.53 -25.96
C LEU A 175 5.36 -4.01 -24.94
N PHE A 176 5.24 -2.71 -24.87
CA PHE A 176 4.19 -2.02 -24.13
C PHE A 176 3.29 -1.29 -25.12
N THR A 177 2.00 -1.48 -25.00
CA THR A 177 0.99 -0.72 -25.74
C THR A 177 0.08 -0.01 -24.76
N ALA A 178 -0.20 1.25 -25.01
CA ALA A 178 -1.14 2.04 -24.25
C ALA A 178 -2.18 2.65 -25.19
N ALA A 179 -3.43 2.65 -24.75
CA ALA A 179 -4.51 3.32 -25.43
C ALA A 179 -5.25 4.21 -24.43
N ALA A 180 -5.39 5.47 -24.77
CA ALA A 180 -6.25 6.37 -24.00
C ALA A 180 -7.72 5.95 -24.20
N ARG A 181 -8.45 5.84 -23.10
CA ARG A 181 -9.89 5.57 -23.12
C ARG A 181 -10.56 6.68 -22.32
N GLY A 182 -11.33 7.53 -23.00
CA GLY A 182 -12.03 8.63 -22.36
C GLY A 182 -11.26 9.94 -22.41
N LEU A 183 -11.37 10.76 -21.40
CA LEU A 183 -11.31 12.21 -21.33
C LEU A 183 -12.58 12.80 -21.93
N VAL A 184 -13.73 12.29 -21.52
CA VAL A 184 -15.02 12.91 -21.77
C VAL A 184 -15.30 13.86 -20.61
N ALA A 185 -15.72 15.08 -20.92
CA ALA A 185 -16.10 16.04 -19.89
C ALA A 185 -17.21 15.44 -19.01
N ALA A 186 -17.10 15.60 -17.71
CA ALA A 186 -18.16 15.21 -16.79
C ALA A 186 -19.43 16.03 -17.10
N VAL A 187 -20.59 15.40 -16.93
CA VAL A 187 -21.89 16.10 -16.99
C VAL A 187 -22.28 16.39 -15.53
N PRO A 188 -22.14 17.65 -15.06
CA PRO A 188 -22.57 18.01 -13.73
C PRO A 188 -24.09 17.93 -13.63
N THR A 189 -24.58 17.27 -12.61
CA THR A 189 -26.02 17.16 -12.32
C THR A 189 -26.26 17.81 -10.96
N PRO A 190 -26.80 19.02 -10.93
CA PRO A 190 -27.09 19.71 -9.67
C PRO A 190 -28.22 19.03 -8.92
N GLY A 191 -28.12 19.05 -7.60
CA GLY A 191 -29.12 18.44 -6.76
C GLY A 191 -29.10 18.99 -5.33
N SER A 192 -29.99 18.48 -4.51
CA SER A 192 -30.07 18.80 -3.10
C SER A 192 -30.60 17.59 -2.36
N VAL A 193 -29.98 17.25 -1.26
CA VAL A 193 -30.43 16.22 -0.31
C VAL A 193 -30.59 16.86 1.05
N ALA A 194 -31.57 16.39 1.82
CA ALA A 194 -31.71 16.77 3.22
C ALA A 194 -30.81 15.88 4.09
N ASP A 195 -30.47 16.41 5.26
CA ASP A 195 -29.75 15.65 6.29
C ASP A 195 -30.51 14.37 6.65
N ASP A 196 -29.80 13.25 6.80
CA ASP A 196 -30.34 12.00 7.32
C ASP A 196 -29.96 11.86 8.79
N PRO A 197 -30.89 12.19 9.72
CA PRO A 197 -30.58 12.12 11.16
C PRO A 197 -30.37 10.70 11.69
N THR A 198 -30.51 9.67 10.83
CA THR A 198 -30.31 8.28 11.20
C THR A 198 -28.96 7.73 10.76
N ASP A 199 -28.17 8.52 10.04
CA ASP A 199 -26.89 8.11 9.43
C ASP A 199 -27.01 6.76 8.71
N GLY A 200 -28.10 6.59 7.99
CA GLY A 200 -28.43 5.34 7.29
C GLY A 200 -27.58 5.17 6.04
N ALA A 201 -27.29 3.91 5.72
CA ALA A 201 -26.65 3.59 4.44
C ALA A 201 -27.52 4.03 3.25
N CYS A 202 -26.91 4.37 2.14
CA CYS A 202 -27.59 4.67 0.88
C CYS A 202 -28.65 3.60 0.54
N SER A 203 -29.82 4.07 0.13
CA SER A 203 -30.92 3.19 -0.27
C SER A 203 -31.72 3.82 -1.38
N LEU A 204 -32.22 3.02 -2.32
CA LEU A 204 -33.14 3.47 -3.38
C LEU A 204 -34.44 4.07 -2.86
N THR A 205 -34.77 3.82 -1.62
CA THR A 205 -36.02 4.27 -0.98
C THR A 205 -35.76 5.24 0.18
N ALA A 206 -34.52 5.64 0.42
CA ALA A 206 -34.22 6.59 1.48
C ALA A 206 -34.88 7.96 1.18
N PRO A 207 -35.59 8.55 2.14
CA PRO A 207 -36.31 9.81 1.92
C PRO A 207 -35.39 11.00 1.67
N ASN A 208 -34.14 10.88 2.13
CA ASN A 208 -33.11 11.92 2.05
C ASN A 208 -32.09 11.64 0.91
N ALA A 209 -32.41 10.72 0.00
CA ALA A 209 -31.56 10.43 -1.15
C ALA A 209 -32.12 11.06 -2.42
N GLN A 210 -31.21 11.59 -3.25
CA GLN A 210 -31.57 12.00 -4.61
C GLN A 210 -31.19 10.89 -5.58
N LEU A 211 -32.15 10.37 -6.31
CA LEU A 211 -31.94 9.39 -7.37
C LEU A 211 -31.67 10.10 -8.70
N ILE A 212 -30.52 9.81 -9.29
CA ILE A 212 -30.13 10.36 -10.59
C ILE A 212 -30.03 9.20 -11.58
N PRO A 213 -31.00 9.04 -12.50
CA PRO A 213 -30.92 7.99 -13.50
C PRO A 213 -29.86 8.34 -14.56
N VAL A 214 -28.93 7.40 -14.80
CA VAL A 214 -27.86 7.54 -15.80
C VAL A 214 -27.94 6.38 -16.79
N ALA A 215 -28.00 6.70 -18.08
CA ALA A 215 -27.89 5.68 -19.13
C ALA A 215 -26.42 5.48 -19.51
N ILE A 216 -25.91 4.28 -19.32
CA ILE A 216 -24.58 3.90 -19.78
C ILE A 216 -24.70 3.34 -21.21
N PRO A 217 -24.11 3.99 -22.22
CA PRO A 217 -24.16 3.50 -23.60
C PRO A 217 -23.49 2.14 -23.75
N VAL A 218 -23.97 1.34 -24.69
CA VAL A 218 -23.37 0.06 -25.05
C VAL A 218 -21.93 0.26 -25.54
N GLY A 219 -21.01 -0.54 -25.05
CA GLY A 219 -19.59 -0.48 -25.41
C GLY A 219 -18.73 0.40 -24.49
N ILE A 220 -19.33 1.08 -23.51
CA ILE A 220 -18.57 1.75 -22.46
C ILE A 220 -17.96 0.69 -21.55
N THR A 221 -16.66 0.78 -21.33
CA THR A 221 -15.89 -0.15 -20.50
C THR A 221 -15.48 0.44 -19.15
N TYR A 222 -15.77 1.73 -18.95
CA TYR A 222 -15.44 2.44 -17.72
C TYR A 222 -16.39 3.62 -17.53
N ALA A 223 -16.99 3.71 -16.38
CA ALA A 223 -17.82 4.85 -15.97
C ALA A 223 -17.39 5.29 -14.58
N ARG A 224 -17.29 6.59 -14.38
CA ARG A 224 -16.95 7.18 -13.08
C ARG A 224 -18.08 8.10 -12.64
N PHE A 225 -18.45 7.93 -11.38
CA PHE A 225 -19.38 8.80 -10.68
C PHE A 225 -18.61 9.44 -9.52
N SER A 226 -18.67 10.76 -9.40
CA SER A 226 -17.90 11.47 -8.36
C SER A 226 -18.71 12.62 -7.79
N LEU A 227 -18.49 12.86 -6.49
CA LEU A 227 -18.83 14.07 -5.77
C LEU A 227 -17.52 14.74 -5.35
N PHE A 228 -17.55 16.06 -5.20
CA PHE A 228 -16.37 16.82 -4.79
C PHE A 228 -16.74 17.80 -3.67
N ASP A 229 -15.90 17.87 -2.63
CA ASP A 229 -16.08 18.82 -1.53
C ASP A 229 -16.17 20.28 -2.03
N ALA A 230 -15.51 20.58 -3.15
CA ALA A 230 -15.54 21.93 -3.74
C ALA A 230 -16.90 22.30 -4.33
N ASP A 231 -17.76 21.34 -4.62
CA ASP A 231 -19.05 21.54 -5.27
C ASP A 231 -20.22 21.50 -4.30
N VAL A 232 -19.97 21.31 -3.01
CA VAL A 232 -20.96 21.27 -1.95
C VAL A 232 -20.72 22.35 -0.88
N ASN A 233 -21.69 22.57 -0.02
CA ASN A 233 -21.52 23.52 1.09
C ASN A 233 -20.41 23.01 2.05
N PRO A 234 -19.57 23.90 2.60
CA PRO A 234 -18.55 23.50 3.53
C PRO A 234 -19.13 22.75 4.75
N GLY A 235 -18.49 21.63 5.09
CA GLY A 235 -18.90 20.76 6.20
C GLY A 235 -20.07 19.83 5.88
N THR A 236 -20.46 19.73 4.61
CA THR A 236 -21.42 18.72 4.14
C THR A 236 -20.69 17.39 3.94
N ASP A 237 -21.35 16.30 4.31
CA ASP A 237 -20.93 14.92 4.10
C ASP A 237 -22.02 14.19 3.32
N ILE A 238 -21.75 13.88 2.04
CA ILE A 238 -22.72 13.24 1.13
C ILE A 238 -22.12 11.94 0.61
N ASP A 239 -22.77 10.83 0.90
CA ASP A 239 -22.40 9.53 0.38
C ASP A 239 -22.88 9.29 -1.04
N LEU A 240 -22.12 8.50 -1.78
CA LEU A 240 -22.41 8.12 -3.16
C LEU A 240 -22.66 6.61 -3.28
N CYS A 241 -23.83 6.24 -3.79
CA CYS A 241 -24.15 4.86 -4.12
C CYS A 241 -24.57 4.69 -5.56
N VAL A 242 -24.09 3.67 -6.22
CA VAL A 242 -24.42 3.33 -7.60
C VAL A 242 -25.17 2.02 -7.66
N TYR A 243 -26.29 2.02 -8.37
CA TYR A 243 -27.17 0.87 -8.53
C TYR A 243 -27.34 0.51 -10.00
N SER A 244 -27.38 -0.80 -10.28
CA SER A 244 -27.84 -1.34 -11.56
C SER A 244 -29.21 -2.01 -11.31
N GLY A 245 -30.27 -1.31 -11.71
CA GLY A 245 -31.62 -1.72 -11.27
C GLY A 245 -31.78 -1.64 -9.76
N ALA A 246 -32.10 -2.75 -9.12
CA ALA A 246 -32.19 -2.82 -7.66
C ALA A 246 -30.90 -3.30 -6.96
N THR A 247 -29.85 -3.59 -7.72
CA THR A 247 -28.59 -4.12 -7.17
C THR A 247 -27.57 -2.99 -6.99
N GLN A 248 -27.08 -2.81 -5.78
CA GLN A 248 -25.96 -1.91 -5.52
C GLN A 248 -24.68 -2.49 -6.13
N VAL A 249 -24.06 -1.74 -7.02
CA VAL A 249 -22.82 -2.13 -7.72
C VAL A 249 -21.59 -1.38 -7.20
N GLY A 250 -21.78 -0.30 -6.46
CA GLY A 250 -20.71 0.42 -5.81
C GLY A 250 -21.23 1.41 -4.77
N SER A 251 -20.38 1.76 -3.83
CA SER A 251 -20.63 2.83 -2.85
C SER A 251 -19.31 3.46 -2.43
N SER A 252 -19.38 4.72 -2.08
CA SER A 252 -18.31 5.48 -1.47
C SER A 252 -18.95 6.36 -0.40
N GLY A 253 -18.42 6.32 0.83
CA GLY A 253 -18.88 7.06 1.99
C GLY A 253 -17.71 7.24 2.93
N SER A 254 -17.18 8.43 2.98
CA SER A 254 -16.09 8.83 3.87
C SER A 254 -16.62 9.89 4.84
N GLY A 255 -15.80 10.57 5.56
CA GLY A 255 -16.21 11.72 6.40
C GLY A 255 -16.24 13.05 5.64
N THR A 256 -16.31 13.03 4.31
CA THR A 256 -16.40 14.21 3.43
C THR A 256 -17.20 13.87 2.19
N SER A 257 -17.63 14.88 1.43
CA SER A 257 -18.32 14.67 0.14
C SER A 257 -17.38 14.41 -1.04
N ALA A 258 -16.10 14.15 -0.82
CA ALA A 258 -15.19 13.72 -1.89
C ALA A 258 -15.32 12.22 -2.13
N GLU A 259 -16.36 11.83 -2.86
CA GLU A 259 -16.75 10.44 -3.07
C GLU A 259 -16.58 10.02 -4.52
N GLU A 260 -16.19 8.76 -4.75
CA GLU A 260 -15.97 8.22 -6.10
C GLU A 260 -16.35 6.75 -6.20
N VAL A 261 -17.10 6.41 -7.25
CA VAL A 261 -17.41 5.02 -7.66
C VAL A 261 -17.05 4.84 -9.12
N ASN A 262 -16.29 3.78 -9.43
CA ASN A 262 -15.80 3.45 -10.76
C ASN A 262 -16.38 2.13 -11.26
#